data_cd2265f7fe33d46072eb83e9651285dc
#
_entry.id   cd2265f7fe33d46072eb83e9651285dc
#
_cell.length_a   1.000
_cell.length_b   1.000
_cell.length_c   1.000
_cell.angle_alpha   90.00
_cell.angle_beta   90.00
_cell.angle_gamma   90.00
#
_symmetry.space_group_name_H-M   'P 1'
#
loop_
_entity.id
_entity.type
_entity.pdbx_description
1 polymer ?
#
loop_
_entity_poly.entity_id
_entity_poly.type
_entity_poly.pdbx_seq_one_letter_code
_entity_poly.pdbx_strand_id
1 'polypeptide(L)'
;MSRIFLITAVIILSAACNRPDKPAATANESSTPMMVSFTELKWTELPERKGMQFSVLSGDPKTGAYTQIRKVPAGTDNPLHSHSSEIKNVIVTGVWYTGADVASAKDFGPGSIVVMPGNWLHVSGCRSGSDCVFYQEGNGKFDFMPAAAANPAQ
;
A
#
# COMPACT_ATOMS: atom_id res chain seq x y z
N MET A 1 58.65 33.16 52.56
CA MET A 1 57.22 32.74 52.63
C MET A 1 56.72 32.64 51.23
N SER A 2 56.75 31.42 50.65
CA SER A 2 56.40 31.18 49.26
C SER A 2 54.96 30.62 49.19
N ARG A 3 54.06 31.32 48.54
CA ARG A 3 52.66 30.86 48.34
C ARG A 3 52.56 30.12 47.01
N ILE A 4 52.29 28.82 47.06
CA ILE A 4 52.00 27.97 45.91
C ILE A 4 50.51 28.11 45.60
N PHE A 5 50.19 28.64 44.41
CA PHE A 5 48.84 28.61 43.88
C PHE A 5 48.60 27.29 43.13
N LEU A 6 47.71 26.46 43.67
CA LEU A 6 47.17 25.29 42.94
C LEU A 6 46.11 25.76 41.94
N ILE A 7 46.36 25.56 40.69
CA ILE A 7 45.35 25.78 39.60
C ILE A 7 44.67 24.43 39.37
N THR A 8 43.40 24.35 39.75
CA THR A 8 42.56 23.18 39.49
C THR A 8 41.99 23.32 38.08
N ALA A 9 42.44 22.48 37.16
CA ALA A 9 41.88 22.41 35.81
C ALA A 9 40.57 21.60 35.84
N VAL A 10 39.46 22.25 35.52
CA VAL A 10 38.16 21.59 35.32
C VAL A 10 38.08 21.10 33.88
N ILE A 11 38.12 19.79 33.68
CA ILE A 11 37.91 19.15 32.40
C ILE A 11 36.38 19.02 32.18
N ILE A 12 35.85 19.82 31.27
CA ILE A 12 34.45 19.71 30.84
C ILE A 12 34.39 18.63 29.76
N LEU A 13 33.86 17.46 30.12
CA LEU A 13 33.59 16.38 29.21
C LEU A 13 32.28 16.71 28.45
N SER A 14 32.38 17.21 27.22
CA SER A 14 31.25 17.40 26.35
C SER A 14 30.82 16.05 25.73
N ALA A 15 29.74 15.46 26.23
CA ALA A 15 29.10 14.30 25.63
C ALA A 15 28.45 14.72 24.30
N ALA A 16 29.09 14.38 23.19
CA ALA A 16 28.46 14.48 21.87
C ALA A 16 27.38 13.42 21.75
N CYS A 17 26.11 13.84 21.81
CA CYS A 17 25.00 12.99 21.45
C CYS A 17 25.06 12.67 19.93
N ASN A 18 25.60 11.52 19.58
CA ASN A 18 25.45 10.95 18.25
C ASN A 18 23.96 10.59 18.05
N ARG A 19 23.20 11.44 17.38
CA ARG A 19 21.92 11.03 16.80
C ARG A 19 22.23 10.15 15.60
N PRO A 20 21.66 8.92 15.51
CA PRO A 20 21.77 8.16 14.28
C PRO A 20 21.09 8.97 13.17
N ASP A 21 21.82 9.31 12.13
CA ASP A 21 21.30 9.94 10.94
C ASP A 21 20.23 9.02 10.35
N LYS A 22 18.97 9.50 10.36
CA LYS A 22 17.88 8.84 9.64
C LYS A 22 18.30 8.80 8.16
N PRO A 23 18.32 7.62 7.52
CA PRO A 23 18.63 7.55 6.10
C PRO A 23 17.72 8.53 5.36
N ALA A 24 18.29 9.49 4.66
CA ALA A 24 17.54 10.32 3.75
C ALA A 24 16.85 9.40 2.75
N ALA A 25 15.52 9.48 2.67
CA ALA A 25 14.81 8.82 1.61
C ALA A 25 15.37 9.35 0.29
N THR A 26 16.08 8.51 -0.43
CA THR A 26 16.49 8.79 -1.80
C THR A 26 15.21 8.99 -2.60
N ALA A 27 14.88 10.25 -2.88
CA ALA A 27 13.85 10.59 -3.83
C ALA A 27 14.26 9.94 -5.15
N ASN A 28 13.44 8.99 -5.62
CA ASN A 28 13.63 8.38 -6.93
C ASN A 28 13.27 9.46 -7.95
N GLU A 29 14.28 10.16 -8.45
CA GLU A 29 14.11 11.21 -9.45
C GLU A 29 13.68 10.56 -10.77
N SER A 30 12.38 10.41 -10.97
CA SER A 30 11.84 10.31 -12.32
C SER A 30 11.98 11.72 -12.94
N SER A 31 13.04 11.93 -13.72
CA SER A 31 13.32 13.21 -14.35
C SER A 31 12.33 13.57 -15.48
N THR A 32 11.40 12.67 -15.83
CA THR A 32 10.45 12.87 -16.94
C THR A 32 9.02 12.90 -16.40
N PRO A 33 8.26 13.98 -16.66
CA PRO A 33 6.83 14.01 -16.29
C PRO A 33 6.04 12.86 -16.94
N MET A 34 5.21 12.18 -16.17
CA MET A 34 4.24 11.22 -16.69
C MET A 34 2.88 11.91 -16.81
N MET A 35 2.34 11.94 -18.03
CA MET A 35 1.00 12.43 -18.33
C MET A 35 0.30 11.40 -19.21
N VAL A 36 -0.71 10.73 -18.66
CA VAL A 36 -1.48 9.70 -19.37
C VAL A 36 -2.97 9.92 -19.12
N SER A 37 -3.77 10.02 -20.16
CA SER A 37 -5.21 10.08 -20.00
C SER A 37 -5.78 8.68 -19.73
N PHE A 38 -6.96 8.61 -19.11
CA PHE A 38 -7.61 7.33 -18.78
C PHE A 38 -7.81 6.45 -20.02
N THR A 39 -8.07 7.07 -21.18
CA THR A 39 -8.29 6.38 -22.46
C THR A 39 -7.01 5.82 -23.08
N GLU A 40 -5.85 6.29 -22.63
CA GLU A 40 -4.54 5.85 -23.12
C GLU A 40 -3.90 4.77 -22.23
N LEU A 41 -4.54 4.44 -21.10
CA LEU A 41 -4.06 3.39 -20.21
C LEU A 41 -3.92 2.05 -20.94
N LYS A 42 -2.81 1.36 -20.72
CA LYS A 42 -2.57 0.03 -21.30
C LYS A 42 -3.10 -1.04 -20.35
N TRP A 43 -4.31 -1.49 -20.62
CA TRP A 43 -4.99 -2.47 -19.78
C TRP A 43 -4.45 -3.89 -20.00
N THR A 44 -4.18 -4.60 -18.92
CA THR A 44 -3.85 -6.02 -18.87
C THR A 44 -4.94 -6.72 -18.07
N GLU A 45 -5.54 -7.77 -18.63
CA GLU A 45 -6.52 -8.59 -17.91
C GLU A 45 -5.80 -9.64 -17.04
N LEU A 46 -6.39 -9.96 -15.89
CA LEU A 46 -5.94 -11.06 -15.04
C LEU A 46 -6.51 -12.37 -15.59
N PRO A 47 -5.68 -13.33 -16.07
CA PRO A 47 -6.16 -14.54 -16.74
C PRO A 47 -7.13 -15.37 -15.88
N GLU A 48 -6.87 -15.45 -14.58
CA GLU A 48 -7.66 -16.22 -13.61
C GLU A 48 -8.88 -15.45 -13.06
N ARG A 49 -9.06 -14.18 -13.45
CA ARG A 49 -10.12 -13.32 -12.91
C ARG A 49 -10.74 -12.45 -14.03
N LYS A 50 -11.64 -13.10 -14.76
CA LYS A 50 -12.28 -12.50 -15.95
C LYS A 50 -12.83 -11.11 -15.68
N GLY A 51 -12.47 -10.16 -16.54
CA GLY A 51 -12.90 -8.77 -16.49
C GLY A 51 -12.14 -7.89 -15.52
N MET A 52 -11.34 -8.46 -14.61
CA MET A 52 -10.43 -7.67 -13.79
C MET A 52 -9.22 -7.24 -14.60
N GLN A 53 -8.96 -5.94 -14.61
CA GLN A 53 -7.90 -5.33 -15.41
C GLN A 53 -7.01 -4.44 -14.54
N PHE A 54 -5.78 -4.25 -14.97
CA PHE A 54 -4.86 -3.28 -14.39
C PHE A 54 -3.99 -2.62 -15.46
N SER A 55 -3.52 -1.43 -15.17
CA SER A 55 -2.53 -0.70 -15.97
C SER A 55 -1.45 -0.19 -15.04
N VAL A 56 -0.23 -0.71 -15.16
CA VAL A 56 0.91 -0.31 -14.35
C VAL A 56 1.36 1.09 -14.74
N LEU A 57 1.52 1.96 -13.76
CA LEU A 57 2.02 3.33 -13.93
C LEU A 57 3.51 3.42 -13.59
N SER A 58 3.95 2.73 -12.54
CA SER A 58 5.37 2.65 -12.16
C SER A 58 5.66 1.37 -11.38
N GLY A 59 6.93 0.97 -11.35
CA GLY A 59 7.38 -0.24 -10.68
C GLY A 59 6.94 -1.52 -11.38
N ASP A 60 6.99 -2.64 -10.66
CA ASP A 60 6.55 -3.95 -11.16
C ASP A 60 5.81 -4.72 -10.06
N PRO A 61 4.49 -4.89 -10.18
CA PRO A 61 3.70 -5.61 -9.16
C PRO A 61 4.07 -7.08 -8.98
N LYS A 62 4.85 -7.66 -9.87
CA LYS A 62 5.32 -9.05 -9.74
C LYS A 62 6.52 -9.18 -8.81
N THR A 63 7.33 -8.14 -8.70
CA THR A 63 8.64 -8.22 -8.04
C THR A 63 8.82 -7.26 -6.87
N GLY A 64 8.11 -6.13 -6.82
CA GLY A 64 8.33 -5.12 -5.80
C GLY A 64 7.25 -4.06 -5.72
N ALA A 65 7.63 -2.90 -5.21
CA ALA A 65 6.72 -1.76 -5.08
C ALA A 65 6.23 -1.27 -6.45
N TYR A 66 4.98 -0.84 -6.50
CA TYR A 66 4.32 -0.44 -7.74
C TYR A 66 3.24 0.60 -7.51
N THR A 67 2.86 1.28 -8.59
CA THR A 67 1.60 2.01 -8.71
C THR A 67 0.86 1.58 -9.97
N GLN A 68 -0.46 1.48 -9.89
CA GLN A 68 -1.30 1.08 -11.02
C GLN A 68 -2.71 1.63 -10.91
N ILE A 69 -3.44 1.65 -12.02
CA ILE A 69 -4.89 1.76 -12.02
C ILE A 69 -5.46 0.35 -12.11
N ARG A 70 -6.44 0.04 -11.26
CA ARG A 70 -7.18 -1.23 -11.31
C ARG A 70 -8.62 -0.97 -11.71
N LYS A 71 -9.18 -1.94 -12.45
CA LYS A 71 -10.58 -2.00 -12.78
C LYS A 71 -11.14 -3.36 -12.36
N VAL A 72 -12.23 -3.32 -11.59
CA VAL A 72 -12.92 -4.50 -11.08
C VAL A 72 -14.38 -4.42 -11.51
N PRO A 73 -14.92 -5.44 -12.17
CA PRO A 73 -16.31 -5.45 -12.62
C PRO A 73 -17.29 -5.27 -11.47
N ALA A 74 -18.40 -4.58 -11.75
CA ALA A 74 -19.52 -4.46 -10.84
C ALA A 74 -20.04 -5.85 -10.40
N GLY A 75 -20.39 -5.97 -9.12
CA GLY A 75 -20.88 -7.22 -8.52
C GLY A 75 -19.79 -8.26 -8.27
N THR A 76 -18.50 -7.87 -8.33
CA THR A 76 -17.39 -8.78 -8.00
C THR A 76 -17.21 -8.88 -6.49
N ASP A 77 -17.18 -10.12 -5.99
CA ASP A 77 -16.82 -10.44 -4.62
C ASP A 77 -15.45 -11.15 -4.57
N ASN A 78 -14.60 -10.70 -3.66
CA ASN A 78 -13.36 -11.37 -3.30
C ASN A 78 -13.57 -12.11 -1.97
N PRO A 79 -13.35 -13.42 -1.92
CA PRO A 79 -13.45 -14.19 -0.68
C PRO A 79 -12.42 -13.71 0.34
N LEU A 80 -12.50 -14.20 1.55
CA LEU A 80 -11.53 -13.89 2.61
C LEU A 80 -10.12 -14.20 2.15
N HIS A 81 -9.26 -13.19 2.19
CA HIS A 81 -7.88 -13.25 1.70
C HIS A 81 -6.99 -12.23 2.40
N SER A 82 -5.72 -12.28 2.12
CA SER A 82 -4.74 -11.27 2.51
C SER A 82 -3.77 -10.97 1.36
N HIS A 83 -2.94 -9.98 1.56
CA HIS A 83 -1.79 -9.63 0.72
C HIS A 83 -0.53 -9.63 1.58
N SER A 84 0.62 -10.05 1.06
CA SER A 84 1.88 -10.04 1.84
C SER A 84 2.37 -8.62 2.16
N SER A 85 2.02 -7.65 1.34
CA SER A 85 2.45 -6.25 1.43
C SER A 85 1.26 -5.33 1.67
N GLU A 86 1.52 -4.15 2.24
CA GLU A 86 0.50 -3.11 2.35
C GLU A 86 0.05 -2.64 0.98
N ILE A 87 -1.26 -2.47 0.85
CA ILE A 87 -1.91 -1.90 -0.34
C ILE A 87 -2.74 -0.69 0.06
N LYS A 88 -2.61 0.37 -0.71
CA LYS A 88 -3.41 1.59 -0.60
C LYS A 88 -4.24 1.78 -1.87
N ASN A 89 -5.54 1.98 -1.71
CA ASN A 89 -6.46 2.26 -2.80
C ASN A 89 -7.07 3.65 -2.65
N VAL A 90 -7.15 4.41 -3.75
CA VAL A 90 -7.96 5.63 -3.86
C VAL A 90 -9.07 5.35 -4.87
N ILE A 91 -10.32 5.36 -4.42
CA ILE A 91 -11.46 5.00 -5.25
C ILE A 91 -11.78 6.16 -6.21
N VAL A 92 -11.83 5.86 -7.51
CA VAL A 92 -12.13 6.82 -8.59
C VAL A 92 -13.57 6.69 -9.06
N THR A 93 -14.06 5.45 -9.30
CA THR A 93 -15.46 5.17 -9.65
C THR A 93 -15.97 3.93 -8.94
N GLY A 94 -17.28 3.74 -8.94
CA GLY A 94 -17.93 2.60 -8.31
C GLY A 94 -17.96 2.70 -6.79
N VAL A 95 -18.41 1.64 -6.14
CA VAL A 95 -18.43 1.50 -4.69
C VAL A 95 -17.65 0.24 -4.32
N TRP A 96 -16.44 0.42 -3.82
CA TRP A 96 -15.61 -0.64 -3.28
C TRP A 96 -16.04 -0.94 -1.85
N TYR A 97 -16.11 -2.20 -1.46
CA TYR A 97 -16.30 -2.56 -0.06
C TYR A 97 -15.15 -3.40 0.46
N THR A 98 -14.85 -3.31 1.75
CA THR A 98 -13.89 -4.17 2.45
C THR A 98 -14.14 -4.17 3.96
N GLY A 99 -13.74 -5.24 4.62
CA GLY A 99 -13.81 -5.43 6.07
C GLY A 99 -13.18 -6.75 6.49
N ALA A 100 -13.03 -6.98 7.79
CA ALA A 100 -12.49 -8.22 8.32
C ALA A 100 -13.38 -9.44 7.96
N ASP A 101 -14.67 -9.20 7.79
CA ASP A 101 -15.67 -10.16 7.34
C ASP A 101 -16.82 -9.43 6.63
N VAL A 102 -17.79 -10.19 6.09
CA VAL A 102 -18.93 -9.63 5.35
C VAL A 102 -19.80 -8.71 6.23
N ALA A 103 -19.96 -9.04 7.52
CA ALA A 103 -20.82 -8.29 8.43
C ALA A 103 -20.20 -6.94 8.84
N SER A 104 -18.88 -6.88 8.94
CA SER A 104 -18.11 -5.66 9.29
C SER A 104 -17.66 -4.85 8.07
N ALA A 105 -17.88 -5.36 6.85
CA ALA A 105 -17.47 -4.67 5.62
C ALA A 105 -18.21 -3.35 5.45
N LYS A 106 -17.46 -2.31 5.06
CA LYS A 106 -17.96 -0.95 4.80
C LYS A 106 -17.80 -0.60 3.33
N ASP A 107 -18.64 0.27 2.85
CA ASP A 107 -18.65 0.77 1.49
C ASP A 107 -17.82 2.06 1.36
N PHE A 108 -17.05 2.14 0.28
CA PHE A 108 -16.15 3.24 -0.03
C PHE A 108 -16.43 3.72 -1.47
N GLY A 109 -17.07 4.87 -1.59
CA GLY A 109 -17.35 5.53 -2.87
C GLY A 109 -16.17 6.36 -3.39
N PRO A 110 -16.35 7.05 -4.53
CA PRO A 110 -15.32 7.89 -5.13
C PRO A 110 -14.74 8.93 -4.17
N GLY A 111 -13.41 9.11 -4.20
CA GLY A 111 -12.65 9.97 -3.29
C GLY A 111 -12.26 9.30 -1.97
N SER A 112 -12.77 8.11 -1.66
CA SER A 112 -12.38 7.36 -0.45
C SER A 112 -10.97 6.79 -0.58
N ILE A 113 -10.29 6.69 0.57
CA ILE A 113 -8.98 6.06 0.70
C ILE A 113 -9.11 4.83 1.58
N VAL A 114 -8.57 3.71 1.14
CA VAL A 114 -8.52 2.45 1.88
C VAL A 114 -7.08 1.98 1.97
N VAL A 115 -6.58 1.79 3.18
CA VAL A 115 -5.24 1.23 3.45
C VAL A 115 -5.43 -0.15 4.07
N MET A 116 -4.86 -1.16 3.44
CA MET A 116 -4.89 -2.55 3.87
C MET A 116 -3.47 -2.97 4.27
N PRO A 117 -3.18 -3.12 5.56
CA PRO A 117 -1.87 -3.58 6.02
C PRO A 117 -1.53 -4.96 5.45
N GLY A 118 -0.24 -5.25 5.28
CA GLY A 118 0.21 -6.59 4.91
C GLY A 118 -0.30 -7.65 5.91
N ASN A 119 -0.67 -8.81 5.38
CA ASN A 119 -1.21 -9.97 6.12
C ASN A 119 -2.55 -9.73 6.85
N TRP A 120 -3.21 -8.59 6.64
CA TRP A 120 -4.56 -8.39 7.15
C TRP A 120 -5.56 -9.24 6.38
N LEU A 121 -6.24 -10.16 7.08
CA LEU A 121 -7.32 -10.96 6.51
C LEU A 121 -8.57 -10.09 6.33
N HIS A 122 -9.09 -10.06 5.10
CA HIS A 122 -10.26 -9.25 4.75
C HIS A 122 -11.06 -9.85 3.59
N VAL A 123 -12.30 -9.46 3.53
CA VAL A 123 -13.16 -9.61 2.35
C VAL A 123 -13.18 -8.27 1.61
N SER A 124 -13.41 -8.30 0.30
CA SER A 124 -13.54 -7.07 -0.48
C SER A 124 -14.34 -7.31 -1.75
N GLY A 125 -14.72 -6.24 -2.43
CA GLY A 125 -15.38 -6.36 -3.72
C GLY A 125 -15.88 -5.04 -4.27
N CYS A 126 -16.57 -5.13 -5.41
CA CYS A 126 -17.22 -4.00 -6.07
C CYS A 126 -18.74 -4.20 -6.04
N ARG A 127 -19.46 -3.25 -5.45
CA ARG A 127 -20.93 -3.31 -5.42
C ARG A 127 -21.53 -3.30 -6.85
N SER A 128 -22.75 -3.82 -6.98
CA SER A 128 -23.50 -3.72 -8.22
C SER A 128 -23.75 -2.27 -8.64
N GLY A 129 -23.91 -2.03 -9.94
CA GLY A 129 -24.25 -0.72 -10.49
C GLY A 129 -23.20 -0.17 -11.45
N SER A 130 -21.94 -0.10 -11.05
CA SER A 130 -20.85 0.35 -11.91
C SER A 130 -19.53 -0.31 -11.53
N ASP A 131 -18.65 -0.48 -12.51
CA ASP A 131 -17.30 -1.00 -12.28
C ASP A 131 -16.56 -0.10 -11.28
N CYS A 132 -15.79 -0.72 -10.38
CA CYS A 132 -14.87 -0.02 -9.52
C CYS A 132 -13.56 0.23 -10.26
N VAL A 133 -13.17 1.49 -10.31
CA VAL A 133 -11.84 1.91 -10.75
C VAL A 133 -11.15 2.57 -9.58
N PHE A 134 -9.92 2.22 -9.32
CA PHE A 134 -9.13 2.83 -8.27
C PHE A 134 -7.64 2.90 -8.62
N TYR A 135 -6.99 3.97 -8.16
CA TYR A 135 -5.55 4.03 -8.08
C TYR A 135 -5.10 3.12 -6.94
N GLN A 136 -4.11 2.29 -7.21
CA GLN A 136 -3.54 1.37 -6.24
C GLN A 136 -2.04 1.56 -6.14
N GLU A 137 -1.56 1.61 -4.90
CA GLU A 137 -0.16 1.64 -4.54
C GLU A 137 0.15 0.44 -3.64
N GLY A 138 1.20 -0.31 -3.95
CA GLY A 138 1.74 -1.38 -3.13
C GLY A 138 3.18 -1.10 -2.77
N ASN A 139 3.55 -1.30 -1.49
CA ASN A 139 4.93 -1.13 -1.02
C ASN A 139 5.81 -2.39 -1.22
N GLY A 140 5.27 -3.43 -1.84
CA GLY A 140 5.94 -4.67 -2.22
C GLY A 140 5.21 -5.32 -3.38
N LYS A 141 5.53 -6.58 -3.71
CA LYS A 141 4.84 -7.31 -4.78
C LYS A 141 3.34 -7.44 -4.50
N PHE A 142 2.54 -7.45 -5.56
CA PHE A 142 1.13 -7.81 -5.47
C PHE A 142 0.96 -9.32 -5.46
N ASP A 143 0.27 -9.83 -4.45
CA ASP A 143 -0.21 -11.21 -4.40
C ASP A 143 -1.64 -11.26 -3.85
N PHE A 144 -2.29 -12.39 -4.01
CA PHE A 144 -3.61 -12.67 -3.47
C PHE A 144 -3.54 -14.02 -2.77
N MET A 145 -3.62 -14.02 -1.45
CA MET A 145 -3.50 -15.21 -0.61
C MET A 145 -4.87 -15.54 -0.02
N PRO A 146 -5.65 -16.46 -0.63
CA PRO A 146 -6.92 -16.90 -0.06
C PRO A 146 -6.72 -17.46 1.35
N ALA A 147 -7.61 -17.13 2.27
CA ALA A 147 -7.63 -17.82 3.55
C ALA A 147 -7.89 -19.31 3.31
N ALA A 148 -7.17 -20.18 4.03
CA ALA A 148 -7.47 -21.60 4.01
C ALA A 148 -8.93 -21.80 4.38
N ALA A 149 -9.69 -22.58 3.62
CA ALA A 149 -11.05 -22.95 3.96
C ALA A 149 -11.02 -23.56 5.37
N ALA A 150 -11.80 -22.98 6.30
CA ALA A 150 -11.96 -23.60 7.61
C ALA A 150 -12.45 -25.03 7.35
N ASN A 151 -11.65 -26.01 7.80
CA ASN A 151 -12.03 -27.41 7.65
C ASN A 151 -13.33 -27.63 8.49
N PRO A 152 -14.48 -27.96 7.90
CA PRO A 152 -15.72 -28.08 8.66
C PRO A 152 -15.82 -29.34 9.55
N ALA A 153 -14.67 -29.94 9.86
CA ALA A 153 -14.60 -31.14 10.67
C ALA A 153 -13.56 -30.98 11.80
N GLN A 154 -13.99 -30.44 12.92
CA GLN A 154 -13.61 -30.87 14.27
C GLN A 154 -14.74 -30.53 15.24
#